data_3c169168311f259517a63d5c2e08a068
#
_entry.id   3c169168311f259517a63d5c2e08a068
#
_cell.length_a   1.000
_cell.length_b   1.000
_cell.length_c   1.000
_cell.angle_alpha   90.00
_cell.angle_beta   90.00
_cell.angle_gamma   90.00
#
_symmetry.space_group_name_H-M   'P 1'
#
loop_
_entity.id
_entity.type
_entity.pdbx_description
1 polymer ?
#
loop_
_entity_poly.entity_id
_entity_poly.type
_entity_poly.pdbx_seq_one_letter_code
_entity_poly.pdbx_strand_id
1 'polypeptide(L)'
;MITKLQQILDEAVARGRKRLAVAYACDPHTLTAVDDAVRAGLVTPILFGPEDETRRLCSDLGIDTSLFTFVDGKGDAECVAMAVKRVAEGEADILMKGLVPTDKYMRGILNRDAGLFPPKGTLSPVTVCEIPGYHKLLCISDVAVIPQPDFKQKTILIKYLTNVAGKLGIAEPKIACIAPSEQVLPSVFSSTEAAILAKMGDRGQLGHAIIDGPLSLDVALFPDVVKEKKVRGSNVAGDADCLLFPNLESANVFFKAATHFGGATMAALVMGTNVPCVLTSRGDTPLTKLYSIALASLLAK
;
A
#
# COMPACT_ATOMS: atom_id res chain seq x y z
N MET A 1 -1.72 8.23 -17.30
CA MET A 1 -2.28 8.11 -15.93
C MET A 1 -3.02 6.78 -15.82
N ILE A 2 -2.68 6.00 -14.82
CA ILE A 2 -3.32 4.72 -14.51
C ILE A 2 -4.58 4.99 -13.67
N THR A 3 -5.72 4.44 -14.08
CA THR A 3 -7.03 4.68 -13.43
C THR A 3 -7.71 3.39 -12.95
N LYS A 4 -7.11 2.22 -13.24
CA LYS A 4 -7.61 0.89 -12.89
C LYS A 4 -6.47 0.01 -12.37
N LEU A 5 -6.77 -0.88 -11.42
CA LEU A 5 -5.78 -1.82 -10.88
C LEU A 5 -5.23 -2.77 -11.95
N GLN A 6 -6.06 -3.18 -12.92
CA GLN A 6 -5.59 -4.00 -14.04
C GLN A 6 -4.46 -3.29 -14.83
N GLN A 7 -4.55 -1.99 -15.05
CA GLN A 7 -3.52 -1.22 -15.73
C GLN A 7 -2.19 -1.18 -14.95
N ILE A 8 -2.24 -1.27 -13.60
CA ILE A 8 -1.03 -1.43 -12.77
C ILE A 8 -0.35 -2.74 -13.11
N LEU A 9 -1.11 -3.84 -13.21
CA LEU A 9 -0.60 -5.15 -13.58
C LEU A 9 0.03 -5.12 -14.98
N ASP A 10 -0.69 -4.57 -15.96
CA ASP A 10 -0.23 -4.50 -17.34
C ASP A 10 1.08 -3.70 -17.47
N GLU A 11 1.16 -2.55 -16.82
CA GLU A 11 2.37 -1.70 -16.79
C GLU A 11 3.53 -2.38 -16.06
N ALA A 12 3.27 -3.06 -14.94
CA ALA A 12 4.30 -3.77 -14.19
C ALA A 12 4.88 -4.94 -14.99
N VAL A 13 4.03 -5.69 -15.71
CA VAL A 13 4.46 -6.77 -16.62
C VAL A 13 5.32 -6.21 -17.76
N ALA A 14 4.97 -5.08 -18.35
CA ALA A 14 5.73 -4.43 -19.40
C ALA A 14 7.16 -4.01 -18.96
N ARG A 15 7.35 -3.76 -17.64
CA ARG A 15 8.68 -3.43 -17.07
C ARG A 15 9.56 -4.65 -16.79
N GLY A 16 9.03 -5.85 -16.99
CA GLY A 16 9.75 -7.11 -16.81
C GLY A 16 9.66 -7.69 -15.40
N ARG A 17 10.00 -8.97 -15.31
CA ARG A 17 9.87 -9.78 -14.10
C ARG A 17 10.74 -9.27 -12.96
N LYS A 18 10.17 -9.30 -11.74
CA LYS A 18 10.86 -9.03 -10.48
C LYS A 18 11.02 -10.31 -9.66
N ARG A 19 12.06 -10.39 -8.83
CA ARG A 19 12.26 -11.49 -7.87
C ARG A 19 11.43 -11.22 -6.62
N LEU A 20 10.52 -12.12 -6.28
CA LEU A 20 9.59 -12.00 -5.17
C LEU A 20 9.96 -12.97 -4.03
N ALA A 21 10.43 -12.47 -2.91
CA ALA A 21 10.65 -13.26 -1.70
C ALA A 21 9.35 -13.34 -0.87
N VAL A 22 8.79 -14.54 -0.70
CA VAL A 22 7.53 -14.76 0.04
C VAL A 22 7.85 -15.41 1.38
N ALA A 23 7.65 -14.68 2.47
CA ALA A 23 7.91 -15.16 3.83
C ALA A 23 6.77 -16.06 4.31
N TYR A 24 7.07 -17.36 4.52
CA TYR A 24 6.15 -18.40 4.98
C TYR A 24 4.97 -18.63 4.01
N ALA A 25 5.28 -19.15 2.84
CA ALA A 25 4.35 -19.36 1.73
C ALA A 25 3.53 -20.66 1.84
N CYS A 26 2.82 -20.87 2.95
CA CYS A 26 2.11 -22.12 3.27
C CYS A 26 0.59 -21.93 3.32
N ASP A 27 0.00 -21.15 2.38
CA ASP A 27 -1.44 -21.03 2.30
C ASP A 27 -1.93 -20.94 0.85
N PRO A 28 -3.13 -21.49 0.55
CA PRO A 28 -3.65 -21.54 -0.81
C PRO A 28 -3.83 -20.14 -1.44
N HIS A 29 -4.28 -19.14 -0.69
CA HIS A 29 -4.52 -17.79 -1.23
C HIS A 29 -3.22 -17.10 -1.66
N THR A 30 -2.15 -17.28 -0.88
CA THR A 30 -0.83 -16.74 -1.25
C THR A 30 -0.25 -17.46 -2.45
N LEU A 31 -0.30 -18.82 -2.46
CA LEU A 31 0.23 -19.60 -3.56
C LEU A 31 -0.53 -19.35 -4.88
N THR A 32 -1.86 -19.24 -4.84
CA THR A 32 -2.67 -18.88 -6.01
C THR A 32 -2.28 -17.49 -6.54
N ALA A 33 -2.16 -16.50 -5.68
CA ALA A 33 -1.78 -15.15 -6.12
C ALA A 33 -0.35 -15.09 -6.69
N VAL A 34 0.57 -15.88 -6.14
CA VAL A 34 1.94 -15.99 -6.67
C VAL A 34 1.94 -16.69 -8.03
N ASP A 35 1.17 -17.77 -8.20
CA ASP A 35 1.02 -18.46 -9.48
C ASP A 35 0.42 -17.54 -10.55
N ASP A 36 -0.65 -16.82 -10.22
CA ASP A 36 -1.26 -15.81 -11.11
C ASP A 36 -0.23 -14.75 -11.53
N ALA A 37 0.60 -14.29 -10.59
CA ALA A 37 1.67 -13.32 -10.88
C ALA A 37 2.77 -13.91 -11.78
N VAL A 38 3.10 -15.18 -11.62
CA VAL A 38 4.07 -15.90 -12.48
C VAL A 38 3.50 -16.10 -13.88
N ARG A 39 2.25 -16.56 -14.00
CA ARG A 39 1.56 -16.73 -15.28
C ARG A 39 1.41 -15.42 -16.04
N ALA A 40 1.17 -14.33 -15.34
CA ALA A 40 1.14 -12.98 -15.92
C ALA A 40 2.53 -12.50 -16.40
N GLY A 41 3.62 -13.19 -16.04
CA GLY A 41 4.97 -12.76 -16.36
C GLY A 41 5.53 -11.69 -15.44
N LEU A 42 4.89 -11.47 -14.28
CA LEU A 42 5.19 -10.37 -13.36
C LEU A 42 6.39 -10.67 -12.44
N VAL A 43 6.48 -11.91 -11.92
CA VAL A 43 7.51 -12.25 -10.93
C VAL A 43 8.15 -13.62 -11.17
N THR A 44 9.33 -13.82 -10.54
CA THR A 44 9.97 -15.11 -10.28
C THR A 44 10.02 -15.28 -8.76
N PRO A 45 9.28 -16.25 -8.16
CA PRO A 45 9.14 -16.36 -6.72
C PRO A 45 10.24 -17.15 -6.06
N ILE A 46 10.60 -16.74 -4.85
CA ILE A 46 11.43 -17.45 -3.87
C ILE A 46 10.54 -17.66 -2.65
N LEU A 47 10.14 -18.90 -2.43
CA LEU A 47 9.19 -19.28 -1.37
C LEU A 47 9.94 -19.79 -0.15
N PHE A 48 9.78 -19.12 0.98
CA PHE A 48 10.31 -19.54 2.26
C PHE A 48 9.20 -20.24 3.06
N GLY A 49 9.45 -21.45 3.53
CA GLY A 49 8.46 -22.24 4.28
C GLY A 49 8.87 -23.70 4.39
N PRO A 50 8.07 -24.55 5.06
CA PRO A 50 8.28 -26.00 5.03
C PRO A 50 8.12 -26.48 3.58
N GLU A 51 9.24 -26.89 2.96
CA GLU A 51 9.30 -27.14 1.52
C GLU A 51 8.32 -28.25 1.10
N ASP A 52 8.30 -29.37 1.82
CA ASP A 52 7.43 -30.52 1.48
C ASP A 52 5.96 -30.15 1.54
N GLU A 53 5.52 -29.39 2.55
CA GLU A 53 4.15 -28.93 2.69
C GLU A 53 3.78 -27.92 1.60
N THR A 54 4.68 -26.97 1.31
CA THR A 54 4.47 -25.97 0.27
C THR A 54 4.37 -26.61 -1.12
N ARG A 55 5.24 -27.59 -1.42
CA ARG A 55 5.18 -28.36 -2.69
C ARG A 55 3.89 -29.17 -2.82
N ARG A 56 3.46 -29.81 -1.72
CA ARG A 56 2.19 -30.55 -1.70
C ARG A 56 1.01 -29.61 -2.00
N LEU A 57 0.94 -28.47 -1.32
CA LEU A 57 -0.09 -27.46 -1.57
C LEU A 57 -0.07 -26.96 -3.04
N CYS A 58 1.09 -26.73 -3.62
CA CYS A 58 1.21 -26.38 -5.04
C CYS A 58 0.65 -27.48 -5.93
N SER A 59 0.97 -28.75 -5.66
CA SER A 59 0.45 -29.91 -6.40
C SER A 59 -1.08 -30.01 -6.30
N ASP A 60 -1.62 -29.88 -5.08
CA ASP A 60 -3.07 -29.92 -4.81
C ASP A 60 -3.82 -28.81 -5.54
N LEU A 61 -3.19 -27.65 -5.74
CA LEU A 61 -3.73 -26.51 -6.46
C LEU A 61 -3.45 -26.54 -7.97
N GLY A 62 -2.71 -27.52 -8.47
CA GLY A 62 -2.34 -27.62 -9.89
C GLY A 62 -1.38 -26.52 -10.37
N ILE A 63 -0.55 -26.00 -9.45
CA ILE A 63 0.43 -24.94 -9.73
C ILE A 63 1.70 -25.51 -10.36
N ASP A 64 2.12 -24.94 -11.50
CA ASP A 64 3.41 -25.24 -12.12
C ASP A 64 4.54 -24.53 -11.36
N THR A 65 5.37 -25.34 -10.69
CA THR A 65 6.48 -24.86 -9.87
C THR A 65 7.81 -24.75 -10.60
N SER A 66 7.84 -24.88 -11.92
CA SER A 66 9.09 -24.87 -12.72
C SER A 66 9.92 -23.61 -12.58
N LEU A 67 9.27 -22.47 -12.30
CA LEU A 67 9.92 -21.16 -12.06
C LEU A 67 10.07 -20.82 -10.56
N PHE A 68 9.70 -21.72 -9.65
CA PHE A 68 9.71 -21.46 -8.22
C PHE A 68 11.05 -21.90 -7.59
N THR A 69 11.62 -21.06 -6.75
CA THR A 69 12.71 -21.46 -5.86
C THR A 69 12.13 -21.70 -4.47
N PHE A 70 12.40 -22.87 -3.90
CA PHE A 70 11.98 -23.21 -2.55
C PHE A 70 13.16 -23.11 -1.60
N VAL A 71 12.91 -22.53 -0.43
CA VAL A 71 13.90 -22.42 0.66
C VAL A 71 13.24 -22.94 1.92
N ASP A 72 13.72 -24.09 2.39
CA ASP A 72 13.18 -24.77 3.58
C ASP A 72 13.39 -23.93 4.85
N GLY A 73 12.35 -23.85 5.68
CA GLY A 73 12.35 -23.12 6.95
C GLY A 73 11.28 -23.66 7.89
N LYS A 74 11.64 -23.79 9.18
CA LYS A 74 10.83 -24.52 10.19
C LYS A 74 9.75 -23.71 10.88
N GLY A 75 9.60 -22.46 10.57
CA GLY A 75 8.61 -21.61 11.23
C GLY A 75 8.53 -20.20 10.65
N ASP A 76 7.45 -19.51 10.96
CA ASP A 76 7.15 -18.20 10.41
C ASP A 76 8.23 -17.14 10.69
N ALA A 77 8.79 -17.12 11.90
CA ALA A 77 9.82 -16.13 12.28
C ALA A 77 11.15 -16.39 11.54
N GLU A 78 11.56 -17.65 11.38
CA GLU A 78 12.76 -18.03 10.63
C GLU A 78 12.58 -17.67 9.15
N CYS A 79 11.44 -18.04 8.56
CA CYS A 79 11.14 -17.73 7.17
C CYS A 79 11.09 -16.21 6.89
N VAL A 80 10.57 -15.43 7.83
CA VAL A 80 10.62 -13.94 7.73
C VAL A 80 12.06 -13.47 7.74
N ALA A 81 12.90 -13.96 8.66
CA ALA A 81 14.29 -13.54 8.76
C ALA A 81 15.09 -13.89 7.49
N MET A 82 14.89 -15.10 6.95
CA MET A 82 15.55 -15.54 5.71
C MET A 82 15.08 -14.71 4.50
N ALA A 83 13.77 -14.46 4.36
CA ALA A 83 13.22 -13.67 3.26
C ALA A 83 13.71 -12.21 3.33
N VAL A 84 13.71 -11.60 4.51
CA VAL A 84 14.22 -10.24 4.74
C VAL A 84 15.70 -10.16 4.39
N LYS A 85 16.51 -11.11 4.82
CA LYS A 85 17.93 -11.18 4.50
C LYS A 85 18.16 -11.28 2.99
N ARG A 86 17.43 -12.14 2.29
CA ARG A 86 17.53 -12.32 0.82
C ARG A 86 17.28 -11.01 0.07
N VAL A 87 16.28 -10.27 0.52
CA VAL A 87 15.95 -8.96 -0.08
C VAL A 87 17.00 -7.90 0.28
N ALA A 88 17.50 -7.88 1.51
CA ALA A 88 18.51 -6.92 1.94
C ALA A 88 19.86 -7.11 1.22
N GLU A 89 20.20 -8.36 0.86
CA GLU A 89 21.39 -8.71 0.08
C GLU A 89 21.22 -8.44 -1.44
N GLY A 90 20.05 -7.94 -1.88
CA GLY A 90 19.77 -7.64 -3.29
C GLY A 90 19.48 -8.88 -4.14
N GLU A 91 19.20 -10.02 -3.52
CA GLU A 91 18.88 -11.27 -4.21
C GLU A 91 17.37 -11.42 -4.49
N ALA A 92 16.54 -10.53 -3.97
CA ALA A 92 15.15 -10.35 -4.34
C ALA A 92 14.78 -8.86 -4.35
N ASP A 93 13.79 -8.49 -5.16
CA ASP A 93 13.41 -7.11 -5.45
C ASP A 93 12.20 -6.67 -4.64
N ILE A 94 11.41 -7.63 -4.16
CA ILE A 94 10.16 -7.42 -3.41
C ILE A 94 10.10 -8.42 -2.26
N LEU A 95 9.66 -7.96 -1.09
CA LEU A 95 9.30 -8.83 0.04
C LEU A 95 7.78 -8.95 0.11
N MET A 96 7.27 -10.17 0.29
CA MET A 96 5.84 -10.42 0.48
C MET A 96 5.58 -11.22 1.75
N LYS A 97 4.53 -10.83 2.48
CA LYS A 97 4.00 -11.60 3.61
C LYS A 97 3.13 -12.76 3.11
N GLY A 98 3.46 -13.98 3.50
CA GLY A 98 2.59 -15.15 3.38
C GLY A 98 1.75 -15.39 4.65
N LEU A 99 1.68 -16.62 5.12
CA LEU A 99 0.91 -17.03 6.30
C LEU A 99 1.64 -16.65 7.61
N VAL A 100 1.99 -15.41 7.79
CA VAL A 100 2.67 -14.86 8.97
C VAL A 100 1.79 -13.86 9.68
N PRO A 101 1.73 -13.81 11.03
CA PRO A 101 1.15 -12.69 11.75
C PRO A 101 1.81 -11.37 11.37
N THR A 102 1.00 -10.31 11.24
CA THR A 102 1.49 -8.99 10.79
C THR A 102 2.58 -8.44 11.72
N ASP A 103 2.45 -8.61 13.02
CA ASP A 103 3.44 -8.16 14.01
C ASP A 103 4.80 -8.85 13.85
N LYS A 104 4.84 -10.16 13.53
CA LYS A 104 6.08 -10.89 13.25
C LYS A 104 6.74 -10.42 11.95
N TYR A 105 5.95 -10.25 10.90
CA TYR A 105 6.44 -9.73 9.63
C TYR A 105 7.03 -8.33 9.78
N MET A 106 6.32 -7.44 10.48
CA MET A 106 6.78 -6.08 10.76
C MET A 106 8.05 -6.06 11.62
N ARG A 107 8.15 -6.94 12.64
CA ARG A 107 9.39 -7.08 13.44
C ARG A 107 10.59 -7.50 12.59
N GLY A 108 10.39 -8.41 11.64
CA GLY A 108 11.46 -8.80 10.70
C GLY A 108 11.95 -7.63 9.85
N ILE A 109 11.03 -6.83 9.31
CA ILE A 109 11.35 -5.63 8.53
C ILE A 109 12.07 -4.57 9.40
N LEU A 110 11.61 -4.37 10.64
CA LEU A 110 12.15 -3.39 11.58
C LEU A 110 13.49 -3.81 12.19
N ASN A 111 13.93 -5.05 11.98
CA ASN A 111 15.24 -5.50 12.46
C ASN A 111 16.35 -4.71 11.77
N ARG A 112 17.05 -3.88 12.56
CA ARG A 112 18.11 -3.01 12.04
C ARG A 112 19.30 -3.76 11.48
N ASP A 113 19.62 -4.91 12.04
CA ASP A 113 20.73 -5.75 11.60
C ASP A 113 20.47 -6.38 10.22
N ALA A 114 19.21 -6.49 9.84
CA ALA A 114 18.80 -6.99 8.53
C ALA A 114 18.96 -5.98 7.39
N GLY A 115 19.12 -4.68 7.69
CA GLY A 115 19.42 -3.63 6.70
C GLY A 115 18.29 -3.21 5.77
N LEU A 116 17.07 -3.73 5.97
CA LEU A 116 15.92 -3.42 5.11
C LEU A 116 15.25 -2.09 5.46
N PHE A 117 15.30 -1.70 6.72
CA PHE A 117 14.68 -0.49 7.23
C PHE A 117 15.72 0.59 7.52
N PRO A 118 15.63 1.77 6.87
CA PRO A 118 16.60 2.83 7.06
C PRO A 118 16.54 3.43 8.48
N PRO A 119 17.70 3.92 9.02
CA PRO A 119 17.70 4.65 10.28
C PRO A 119 16.73 5.83 10.24
N LYS A 120 15.92 5.98 11.29
CA LYS A 120 14.90 7.05 11.42
C LYS A 120 13.79 6.98 10.34
N GLY A 121 13.61 5.84 9.69
CA GLY A 121 12.49 5.60 8.78
C GLY A 121 11.13 5.63 9.51
N THR A 122 10.07 5.73 8.76
CA THR A 122 8.69 5.58 9.21
C THR A 122 8.05 4.52 8.33
N LEU A 123 7.57 3.42 8.92
CA LEU A 123 6.80 2.43 8.16
C LEU A 123 5.33 2.83 8.15
N SER A 124 4.74 2.85 6.98
CA SER A 124 3.30 3.09 6.82
C SER A 124 2.81 2.43 5.54
N PRO A 125 1.64 1.78 5.54
CA PRO A 125 1.04 1.28 4.32
C PRO A 125 0.50 2.43 3.48
N VAL A 126 0.64 2.28 2.16
CA VAL A 126 -0.17 2.98 1.18
C VAL A 126 -1.04 1.95 0.49
N THR A 127 -2.34 2.20 0.48
CA THR A 127 -3.32 1.35 -0.19
C THR A 127 -3.90 2.11 -1.38
N VAL A 128 -3.88 1.48 -2.54
CA VAL A 128 -4.50 1.97 -3.77
C VAL A 128 -5.85 1.27 -3.92
N CYS A 129 -6.91 2.06 -4.00
CA CYS A 129 -8.30 1.60 -4.03
C CYS A 129 -8.91 1.85 -5.41
N GLU A 130 -9.49 0.81 -6.00
CA GLU A 130 -10.44 0.93 -7.11
C GLU A 130 -11.85 0.80 -6.54
N ILE A 131 -12.56 1.92 -6.45
CA ILE A 131 -13.91 1.98 -5.86
C ILE A 131 -14.91 2.18 -7.00
N PRO A 132 -15.94 1.32 -7.17
CA PRO A 132 -16.88 1.43 -8.29
C PRO A 132 -17.58 2.78 -8.44
N GLY A 133 -17.81 3.48 -7.32
CA GLY A 133 -18.43 4.81 -7.30
C GLY A 133 -17.46 5.98 -7.50
N TYR A 134 -16.17 5.72 -7.76
CA TYR A 134 -15.16 6.77 -7.97
C TYR A 134 -14.46 6.62 -9.32
N HIS A 135 -14.24 7.73 -10.00
CA HIS A 135 -13.83 7.73 -11.43
C HIS A 135 -12.35 7.38 -11.67
N LYS A 136 -11.52 7.33 -10.64
CA LYS A 136 -10.07 7.04 -10.71
C LYS A 136 -9.61 6.22 -9.51
N LEU A 137 -8.36 5.79 -9.51
CA LEU A 137 -7.74 5.15 -8.34
C LEU A 137 -7.55 6.18 -7.22
N LEU A 138 -7.75 5.73 -5.98
CA LEU A 138 -7.61 6.52 -4.77
C LEU A 138 -6.53 5.94 -3.87
N CYS A 139 -5.47 6.70 -3.59
CA CYS A 139 -4.42 6.29 -2.66
C CYS A 139 -4.76 6.72 -1.23
N ILE A 140 -4.65 5.83 -0.26
CA ILE A 140 -4.99 6.13 1.13
C ILE A 140 -3.88 5.72 2.11
N SER A 141 -3.72 6.43 3.23
CA SER A 141 -2.76 6.14 4.31
C SER A 141 -3.20 6.80 5.64
N ASP A 142 -2.90 6.26 6.80
CA ASP A 142 -2.39 4.94 7.16
C ASP A 142 -3.57 4.06 7.63
N VAL A 143 -3.70 2.86 7.04
CA VAL A 143 -4.85 1.99 7.32
C VAL A 143 -4.55 0.85 8.32
N ALA A 144 -3.27 0.67 8.76
CA ALA A 144 -2.92 -0.55 9.47
C ALA A 144 -1.69 -0.53 10.39
N VAL A 145 -0.89 0.53 10.44
CA VAL A 145 0.41 0.49 11.14
C VAL A 145 0.56 1.54 12.23
N ILE A 146 0.30 2.81 11.95
CA ILE A 146 0.51 3.91 12.90
C ILE A 146 -0.82 4.32 13.51
N PRO A 147 -1.09 3.99 14.80
CA PRO A 147 -2.39 4.28 15.40
C PRO A 147 -2.73 5.77 15.39
N GLN A 148 -1.80 6.60 15.84
CA GLN A 148 -1.95 8.05 15.90
C GLN A 148 -0.69 8.70 15.32
N PRO A 149 -0.63 8.92 13.99
CA PRO A 149 0.54 9.54 13.38
C PRO A 149 0.71 10.96 13.91
N ASP A 150 1.93 11.27 14.40
CA ASP A 150 2.29 12.64 14.78
C ASP A 150 2.43 13.54 13.53
N PHE A 151 2.59 14.84 13.75
CA PHE A 151 2.66 15.80 12.65
C PHE A 151 3.83 15.50 11.69
N LYS A 152 4.99 15.10 12.21
CA LYS A 152 6.15 14.72 11.41
C LYS A 152 5.88 13.45 10.60
N GLN A 153 5.25 12.46 11.20
CA GLN A 153 4.84 11.25 10.50
C GLN A 153 3.85 11.59 9.36
N LYS A 154 2.86 12.45 9.60
CA LYS A 154 1.93 12.91 8.55
C LYS A 154 2.64 13.54 7.36
N THR A 155 3.69 14.34 7.56
CA THR A 155 4.49 14.88 6.45
C THR A 155 5.22 13.79 5.66
N ILE A 156 5.60 12.69 6.31
CA ILE A 156 6.21 11.52 5.64
C ILE A 156 5.15 10.73 4.87
N LEU A 157 3.95 10.53 5.46
CA LEU A 157 2.84 9.86 4.79
C LEU A 157 2.42 10.59 3.50
N ILE A 158 2.39 11.93 3.52
CA ILE A 158 2.17 12.74 2.31
C ILE A 158 3.20 12.42 1.22
N LYS A 159 4.49 12.31 1.58
CA LYS A 159 5.53 11.95 0.61
C LYS A 159 5.34 10.54 0.05
N TYR A 160 4.86 9.60 0.86
CA TYR A 160 4.58 8.25 0.38
C TYR A 160 3.38 8.22 -0.57
N LEU A 161 2.30 8.92 -0.23
CA LEU A 161 1.15 9.10 -1.12
C LEU A 161 1.57 9.74 -2.45
N THR A 162 2.36 10.82 -2.39
CA THR A 162 2.89 11.50 -3.59
C THR A 162 3.74 10.56 -4.44
N ASN A 163 4.59 9.73 -3.82
CA ASN A 163 5.44 8.78 -4.54
C ASN A 163 4.59 7.72 -5.25
N VAL A 164 3.65 7.10 -4.55
CA VAL A 164 2.79 6.07 -5.14
C VAL A 164 1.93 6.66 -6.26
N ALA A 165 1.28 7.80 -6.04
CA ALA A 165 0.49 8.49 -7.06
C ALA A 165 1.34 8.88 -8.29
N GLY A 166 2.58 9.32 -8.07
CA GLY A 166 3.54 9.58 -9.15
C GLY A 166 3.85 8.36 -10.00
N LYS A 167 3.97 7.16 -9.38
CA LYS A 167 4.13 5.89 -10.11
C LYS A 167 2.88 5.50 -10.91
N LEU A 168 1.71 5.98 -10.51
CA LEU A 168 0.47 5.83 -11.28
C LEU A 168 0.34 6.87 -12.41
N GLY A 169 1.36 7.73 -12.61
CA GLY A 169 1.41 8.72 -13.68
C GLY A 169 0.69 10.03 -13.32
N ILE A 170 0.53 10.35 -12.04
CA ILE A 170 -0.03 11.61 -11.56
C ILE A 170 1.14 12.52 -11.14
N ALA A 171 1.43 13.54 -11.95
CA ALA A 171 2.58 14.41 -11.74
C ALA A 171 2.42 15.33 -10.51
N GLU A 172 1.23 15.86 -10.28
CA GLU A 172 0.88 16.72 -9.16
C GLU A 172 -0.35 16.15 -8.44
N PRO A 173 -0.17 15.12 -7.57
CA PRO A 173 -1.30 14.46 -6.93
C PRO A 173 -2.04 15.38 -5.97
N LYS A 174 -3.36 15.34 -6.03
CA LYS A 174 -4.29 16.06 -5.15
C LYS A 174 -4.49 15.28 -3.87
N ILE A 175 -3.98 15.79 -2.76
CA ILE A 175 -4.04 15.13 -1.45
C ILE A 175 -5.02 15.86 -0.55
N ALA A 176 -6.10 15.20 -0.16
CA ALA A 176 -7.05 15.69 0.83
C ALA A 176 -6.64 15.24 2.24
N CYS A 177 -6.42 16.21 3.14
CA CYS A 177 -6.24 15.96 4.57
C CYS A 177 -7.62 15.88 5.22
N ILE A 178 -8.02 14.67 5.61
CA ILE A 178 -9.39 14.37 6.06
C ILE A 178 -9.65 14.87 7.48
N ALA A 179 -10.79 15.54 7.63
CA ALA A 179 -11.33 16.03 8.89
C ALA A 179 -12.87 15.95 8.88
N PRO A 180 -13.55 16.20 10.02
CA PRO A 180 -15.03 16.12 10.08
C PRO A 180 -15.75 17.17 9.24
N SER A 181 -15.10 18.29 8.92
CA SER A 181 -15.68 19.39 8.15
C SER A 181 -14.58 20.24 7.50
N GLU A 182 -14.99 21.20 6.66
CA GLU A 182 -14.12 22.14 5.93
C GLU A 182 -13.69 23.35 6.77
N GLN A 183 -14.26 23.49 7.97
CA GLN A 183 -13.94 24.62 8.87
C GLN A 183 -12.65 24.36 9.62
N VAL A 184 -11.79 25.37 9.69
CA VAL A 184 -10.59 25.32 10.56
C VAL A 184 -11.03 25.58 12.01
N LEU A 185 -11.21 24.51 12.77
CA LEU A 185 -11.69 24.54 14.14
C LEU A 185 -10.54 24.24 15.12
N PRO A 186 -10.12 25.22 15.94
CA PRO A 186 -9.03 25.02 16.92
C PRO A 186 -9.28 23.88 17.93
N SER A 187 -10.55 23.59 18.23
CA SER A 187 -10.94 22.50 19.13
C SER A 187 -10.90 21.11 18.48
N VAL A 188 -10.75 21.02 17.15
CA VAL A 188 -10.66 19.76 16.41
C VAL A 188 -9.23 19.61 15.88
N PHE A 189 -8.46 18.74 16.54
CA PHE A 189 -7.04 18.57 16.26
C PHE A 189 -6.72 18.22 14.79
N SER A 190 -7.50 17.30 14.20
CA SER A 190 -7.36 16.96 12.78
C SER A 190 -7.59 18.14 11.83
N SER A 191 -8.49 19.06 12.20
CA SER A 191 -8.77 20.25 11.42
C SER A 191 -7.59 21.24 11.40
N THR A 192 -6.98 21.49 12.57
CA THR A 192 -5.84 22.39 12.67
C THR A 192 -4.59 21.84 12.00
N GLU A 193 -4.29 20.54 12.18
CA GLU A 193 -3.18 19.90 11.47
C GLU A 193 -3.37 19.90 9.96
N ALA A 194 -4.57 19.60 9.48
CA ALA A 194 -4.89 19.62 8.06
C ALA A 194 -4.66 21.02 7.43
N ALA A 195 -5.07 22.07 8.12
CA ALA A 195 -4.83 23.45 7.66
C ALA A 195 -3.33 23.80 7.60
N ILE A 196 -2.54 23.35 8.57
CA ILE A 196 -1.08 23.55 8.56
C ILE A 196 -0.46 22.78 7.39
N LEU A 197 -0.84 21.52 7.17
CA LEU A 197 -0.33 20.70 6.05
C LEU A 197 -0.69 21.31 4.69
N ALA A 198 -1.92 21.78 4.52
CA ALA A 198 -2.35 22.50 3.32
C ALA A 198 -1.46 23.72 3.08
N LYS A 199 -1.21 24.52 4.13
CA LYS A 199 -0.34 25.70 4.00
C LYS A 199 1.12 25.36 3.71
N MET A 200 1.62 24.25 4.23
CA MET A 200 2.95 23.74 3.88
C MET A 200 2.99 23.29 2.41
N GLY A 201 1.91 22.70 1.90
CA GLY A 201 1.75 22.36 0.48
C GLY A 201 1.84 23.61 -0.41
N ASP A 202 1.07 24.64 -0.13
CA ASP A 202 1.09 25.95 -0.84
C ASP A 202 2.51 26.54 -0.94
N ARG A 203 3.35 26.28 0.05
CA ARG A 203 4.73 26.79 0.13
C ARG A 203 5.77 25.82 -0.44
N GLY A 204 5.35 24.71 -1.04
CA GLY A 204 6.25 23.71 -1.61
C GLY A 204 7.09 22.92 -0.60
N GLN A 205 6.77 22.98 0.72
CA GLN A 205 7.54 22.30 1.77
C GLN A 205 7.34 20.79 1.77
N LEU A 206 6.30 20.28 1.09
CA LEU A 206 5.94 18.86 1.02
C LEU A 206 6.12 18.25 -0.39
N GLY A 207 6.89 18.93 -1.25
CA GLY A 207 7.13 18.52 -2.63
C GLY A 207 6.13 19.15 -3.61
N HIS A 208 5.78 18.41 -4.68
CA HIS A 208 4.96 18.91 -5.79
C HIS A 208 3.48 18.51 -5.72
N ALA A 209 3.04 17.92 -4.60
CA ALA A 209 1.63 17.59 -4.41
C ALA A 209 0.79 18.84 -4.14
N ILE A 210 -0.44 18.85 -4.64
CA ILE A 210 -1.46 19.84 -4.29
C ILE A 210 -2.16 19.33 -3.03
N ILE A 211 -2.02 20.03 -1.91
CA ILE A 211 -2.51 19.57 -0.61
C ILE A 211 -3.57 20.55 -0.11
N ASP A 212 -4.71 20.02 0.29
CA ASP A 212 -5.75 20.82 0.92
C ASP A 212 -6.39 20.10 2.11
N GLY A 213 -6.91 20.88 3.02
CA GLY A 213 -7.59 20.47 4.24
C GLY A 213 -7.73 21.60 5.25
N PRO A 214 -8.68 21.45 6.18
CA PRO A 214 -9.51 20.27 6.44
C PRO A 214 -10.59 20.05 5.37
N LEU A 215 -10.81 18.78 4.99
CA LEU A 215 -11.89 18.40 4.09
C LEU A 215 -12.65 17.20 4.67
N SER A 216 -13.96 17.23 4.64
CA SER A 216 -14.75 16.03 4.88
C SER A 216 -14.62 15.06 3.71
N LEU A 217 -14.87 13.77 3.95
CA LEU A 217 -14.68 12.72 2.95
C LEU A 217 -15.51 12.94 1.69
N ASP A 218 -16.76 13.33 1.85
CA ASP A 218 -17.69 13.61 0.76
C ASP A 218 -17.24 14.80 -0.08
N VAL A 219 -16.78 15.88 0.56
CA VAL A 219 -16.23 17.05 -0.13
C VAL A 219 -14.91 16.73 -0.84
N ALA A 220 -14.07 15.89 -0.25
CA ALA A 220 -12.82 15.48 -0.90
C ALA A 220 -13.05 14.73 -2.23
N LEU A 221 -14.13 13.93 -2.32
CA LEU A 221 -14.33 12.99 -3.41
C LEU A 221 -15.41 13.40 -4.43
N PHE A 222 -16.44 14.15 -4.03
CA PHE A 222 -17.61 14.33 -4.88
C PHE A 222 -17.85 15.82 -5.26
N PRO A 223 -17.71 16.16 -6.55
CA PRO A 223 -17.83 17.55 -7.01
C PRO A 223 -19.22 18.14 -6.80
N ASP A 224 -20.27 17.32 -6.77
CA ASP A 224 -21.63 17.81 -6.51
C ASP A 224 -21.82 18.24 -5.05
N VAL A 225 -21.18 17.54 -4.11
CA VAL A 225 -21.15 17.93 -2.69
C VAL A 225 -20.38 19.24 -2.51
N VAL A 226 -19.29 19.44 -3.23
CA VAL A 226 -18.53 20.71 -3.23
C VAL A 226 -19.41 21.88 -3.64
N LYS A 227 -20.24 21.70 -4.70
CA LYS A 227 -21.19 22.72 -5.17
C LYS A 227 -22.29 22.99 -4.13
N GLU A 228 -22.88 21.94 -3.58
CA GLU A 228 -23.95 22.03 -2.58
C GLU A 228 -23.47 22.75 -1.32
N LYS A 229 -22.31 22.35 -0.77
CA LYS A 229 -21.70 22.98 0.42
C LYS A 229 -21.02 24.33 0.10
N LYS A 230 -20.96 24.74 -1.17
CA LYS A 230 -20.36 26.01 -1.62
C LYS A 230 -18.91 26.19 -1.18
N VAL A 231 -18.12 25.09 -1.16
CA VAL A 231 -16.70 25.12 -0.83
C VAL A 231 -15.94 25.93 -1.89
N ARG A 232 -15.08 26.85 -1.45
CA ARG A 232 -14.34 27.76 -2.34
C ARG A 232 -12.83 27.65 -2.08
N GLY A 233 -12.03 27.94 -3.11
CA GLY A 233 -10.58 28.09 -2.99
C GLY A 233 -9.81 26.76 -2.86
N SER A 234 -10.47 25.62 -3.08
CA SER A 234 -9.82 24.31 -3.07
C SER A 234 -9.51 23.81 -4.49
N ASN A 235 -8.29 23.38 -4.72
CA ASN A 235 -7.88 22.69 -5.96
C ASN A 235 -7.93 21.15 -5.80
N VAL A 236 -8.34 20.63 -4.65
CA VAL A 236 -8.40 19.22 -4.28
C VAL A 236 -9.84 18.73 -4.15
N ALA A 237 -10.72 19.57 -3.57
CA ALA A 237 -12.10 19.20 -3.28
C ALA A 237 -12.85 18.71 -4.53
N GLY A 238 -13.54 17.59 -4.39
CA GLY A 238 -14.30 16.93 -5.43
C GLY A 238 -13.49 16.05 -6.39
N ASP A 239 -12.15 16.03 -6.27
CA ASP A 239 -11.29 15.32 -7.21
C ASP A 239 -9.96 14.87 -6.57
N ALA A 240 -9.98 14.40 -5.32
CA ALA A 240 -8.77 13.95 -4.65
C ALA A 240 -8.18 12.68 -5.29
N ASP A 241 -6.86 12.63 -5.45
CA ASP A 241 -6.09 11.42 -5.82
C ASP A 241 -5.67 10.63 -4.59
N CYS A 242 -5.51 11.33 -3.46
CA CYS A 242 -5.02 10.75 -2.22
C CYS A 242 -5.82 11.26 -1.01
N LEU A 243 -6.02 10.38 -0.01
CA LEU A 243 -6.57 10.75 1.29
C LEU A 243 -5.54 10.49 2.39
N LEU A 244 -5.21 11.53 3.14
CA LEU A 244 -4.49 11.42 4.40
C LEU A 244 -5.51 11.44 5.54
N PHE A 245 -5.64 10.33 6.25
CA PHE A 245 -6.52 10.22 7.41
C PHE A 245 -5.85 10.73 8.69
N PRO A 246 -6.63 11.27 9.64
CA PRO A 246 -6.08 11.80 10.88
C PRO A 246 -5.50 10.72 11.82
N ASN A 247 -6.05 9.52 11.78
CA ASN A 247 -5.65 8.38 12.59
C ASN A 247 -6.00 7.05 11.90
N LEU A 248 -5.46 5.95 12.46
CA LEU A 248 -5.64 4.61 11.94
C LEU A 248 -7.10 4.16 11.96
N GLU A 249 -7.85 4.47 13.02
CA GLU A 249 -9.23 4.04 13.17
C GLU A 249 -10.10 4.55 12.02
N SER A 250 -10.00 5.85 11.69
CA SER A 250 -10.78 6.44 10.61
C SER A 250 -10.39 5.86 9.24
N ALA A 251 -9.10 5.66 9.00
CA ALA A 251 -8.60 5.06 7.75
C ALA A 251 -9.02 3.59 7.62
N ASN A 252 -8.90 2.81 8.70
CA ASN A 252 -9.24 1.39 8.71
C ASN A 252 -10.75 1.18 8.55
N VAL A 253 -11.60 2.00 9.19
CA VAL A 253 -13.06 1.97 8.99
C VAL A 253 -13.41 2.29 7.54
N PHE A 254 -12.82 3.32 6.95
CA PHE A 254 -13.01 3.63 5.53
C PHE A 254 -12.58 2.47 4.64
N PHE A 255 -11.39 1.93 4.84
CA PHE A 255 -10.87 0.79 4.09
C PHE A 255 -11.84 -0.41 4.13
N LYS A 256 -12.32 -0.78 5.33
CA LYS A 256 -13.25 -1.90 5.50
C LYS A 256 -14.62 -1.61 4.88
N ALA A 257 -15.14 -0.41 5.05
CA ALA A 257 -16.42 0.00 4.46
C ALA A 257 -16.35 0.00 2.93
N ALA A 258 -15.29 0.58 2.35
CA ALA A 258 -15.10 0.58 0.90
C ALA A 258 -15.00 -0.85 0.34
N THR A 259 -14.29 -1.75 1.02
CA THR A 259 -14.14 -3.15 0.58
C THR A 259 -15.46 -3.91 0.68
N HIS A 260 -16.10 -3.91 1.86
CA HIS A 260 -17.22 -4.81 2.13
C HIS A 260 -18.58 -4.26 1.71
N PHE A 261 -18.78 -2.94 1.76
CA PHE A 261 -20.03 -2.29 1.34
C PHE A 261 -19.91 -1.65 -0.04
N GLY A 262 -18.73 -1.07 -0.36
CA GLY A 262 -18.51 -0.36 -1.60
C GLY A 262 -18.03 -1.23 -2.77
N GLY A 263 -17.75 -2.52 -2.55
CA GLY A 263 -17.24 -3.42 -3.59
C GLY A 263 -15.85 -3.03 -4.13
N ALA A 264 -15.08 -2.29 -3.34
CA ALA A 264 -13.76 -1.84 -3.77
C ALA A 264 -12.75 -3.00 -3.82
N THR A 265 -11.90 -2.97 -4.86
CA THR A 265 -10.70 -3.81 -4.95
C THR A 265 -9.49 -3.00 -4.55
N MET A 266 -8.52 -3.64 -3.89
CA MET A 266 -7.40 -2.96 -3.26
C MET A 266 -6.05 -3.52 -3.73
N ALA A 267 -5.02 -2.66 -3.68
CA ALA A 267 -3.62 -3.06 -3.74
C ALA A 267 -2.88 -2.34 -2.61
N ALA A 268 -2.10 -3.05 -1.79
CA ALA A 268 -1.47 -2.47 -0.61
C ALA A 268 0.01 -2.86 -0.50
N LEU A 269 0.83 -1.90 -0.10
CA LEU A 269 2.24 -2.14 0.21
C LEU A 269 2.69 -1.25 1.38
N VAL A 270 3.74 -1.67 2.05
CA VAL A 270 4.40 -0.89 3.12
C VAL A 270 5.49 -0.03 2.49
N MET A 271 5.41 1.26 2.76
CA MET A 271 6.40 2.26 2.40
C MET A 271 7.37 2.51 3.57
N GLY A 272 8.55 3.08 3.25
CA GLY A 272 9.57 3.42 4.22
C GLY A 272 10.70 2.41 4.34
N THR A 273 10.68 1.36 3.57
CA THR A 273 11.73 0.34 3.40
C THR A 273 12.58 0.63 2.17
N ASN A 274 13.77 0.00 2.09
CA ASN A 274 14.67 0.12 0.95
C ASN A 274 14.15 -0.57 -0.32
N VAL A 275 13.22 -1.52 -0.17
CA VAL A 275 12.51 -2.23 -1.23
C VAL A 275 11.02 -2.29 -0.93
N PRO A 276 10.14 -2.44 -1.93
CA PRO A 276 8.71 -2.58 -1.70
C PRO A 276 8.38 -3.83 -0.87
N CYS A 277 7.51 -3.68 0.13
CA CYS A 277 7.05 -4.78 0.98
C CYS A 277 5.55 -4.95 0.84
N VAL A 278 5.09 -6.08 0.30
CA VAL A 278 3.67 -6.41 0.18
C VAL A 278 3.12 -6.84 1.54
N LEU A 279 2.12 -6.11 2.00
CA LEU A 279 1.40 -6.40 3.24
C LEU A 279 -0.09 -6.58 2.92
N THR A 280 -0.53 -7.83 2.90
CA THR A 280 -1.93 -8.21 2.71
C THR A 280 -2.46 -8.93 3.95
N SER A 281 -3.77 -8.83 4.16
CA SER A 281 -4.47 -9.58 5.21
C SER A 281 -4.57 -11.06 4.85
N ARG A 282 -4.74 -11.94 5.86
CA ARG A 282 -5.01 -13.37 5.61
C ARG A 282 -6.32 -13.58 4.85
N GLY A 283 -7.31 -12.72 5.08
CA GLY A 283 -8.62 -12.79 4.43
C GLY A 283 -8.68 -12.09 3.06
N ASP A 284 -7.59 -11.50 2.59
CA ASP A 284 -7.58 -10.84 1.28
C ASP A 284 -7.62 -11.89 0.16
N THR A 285 -8.38 -11.57 -0.89
CA THR A 285 -8.53 -12.44 -2.06
C THR A 285 -7.21 -12.60 -2.82
N PRO A 286 -7.03 -13.70 -3.59
CA PRO A 286 -5.88 -13.83 -4.49
C PRO A 286 -5.71 -12.63 -5.41
N LEU A 287 -6.80 -12.05 -5.91
CA LEU A 287 -6.79 -10.87 -6.78
C LEU A 287 -6.20 -9.62 -6.07
N THR A 288 -6.60 -9.37 -4.82
CA THR A 288 -6.02 -8.27 -4.00
C THR A 288 -4.51 -8.47 -3.79
N LYS A 289 -4.09 -9.72 -3.55
CA LYS A 289 -2.67 -10.07 -3.41
C LYS A 289 -1.92 -9.87 -4.74
N LEU A 290 -2.49 -10.30 -5.87
CA LEU A 290 -1.93 -10.11 -7.20
C LEU A 290 -1.70 -8.62 -7.52
N TYR A 291 -2.72 -7.78 -7.32
CA TYR A 291 -2.56 -6.34 -7.54
C TYR A 291 -1.57 -5.68 -6.58
N SER A 292 -1.44 -6.20 -5.36
CA SER A 292 -0.43 -5.72 -4.41
C SER A 292 0.99 -6.10 -4.87
N ILE A 293 1.19 -7.29 -5.44
CA ILE A 293 2.46 -7.69 -6.08
C ILE A 293 2.74 -6.79 -7.29
N ALA A 294 1.73 -6.52 -8.12
CA ALA A 294 1.87 -5.65 -9.29
C ALA A 294 2.27 -4.21 -8.88
N LEU A 295 1.61 -3.65 -7.87
CA LEU A 295 1.95 -2.33 -7.34
C LEU A 295 3.38 -2.30 -6.77
N ALA A 296 3.79 -3.33 -6.04
CA ALA A 296 5.15 -3.46 -5.54
C ALA A 296 6.18 -3.58 -6.68
N SER A 297 5.85 -4.34 -7.75
CA SER A 297 6.70 -4.47 -8.93
C SER A 297 6.88 -3.14 -9.66
N LEU A 298 5.83 -2.32 -9.72
CA LEU A 298 5.87 -0.98 -10.33
C LEU A 298 6.79 -0.02 -9.53
N LEU A 299 6.92 -0.21 -8.21
CA LEU A 299 7.76 0.61 -7.33
C LEU A 299 9.19 0.05 -7.20
N ALA A 300 9.42 -1.23 -7.45
CA ALA A 300 10.73 -1.84 -7.43
C ALA A 300 11.67 -1.21 -8.47
N LYS A 301 12.99 -1.17 -8.15
CA LYS A 301 14.03 -0.61 -9.02
C LYS A 301 14.32 -1.52 -10.21
#